data_376c4e95a134c9ad9857c8d2b0769f8e
#
_entry.id   376c4e95a134c9ad9857c8d2b0769f8e
#
_cell.length_a   1.000
_cell.length_b   1.000
_cell.length_c   1.000
_cell.angle_alpha   90.00
_cell.angle_beta   90.00
_cell.angle_gamma   90.00
#
_symmetry.space_group_name_H-M   'P 1'
#
loop_
_entity.id
_entity.type
_entity.pdbx_description
1 polymer ?
#
loop_
_entity_poly.entity_id
_entity_poly.type
_entity_poly.pdbx_seq_one_letter_code
_entity_poly.pdbx_strand_id
1 'polypeptide(L)'
;NEILVAVDERKDFIIRTVLAVALVIFIFSVFLNKYILKPISFLVKYTESIKAKSSQPVNIDNFFIRKDEVGKLTQSIHEMTLDLQKRTNRAETFSTDLAHEIRNPLASLKGASELLDKTIEQKDREKLLNIIDHDVERIERLITDYTQMLKDEASLSREKMLKVDLN
;
A
#
# COMPACT_ATOMS: atom_id res chain seq x y z
N ASN A 1 -17.89 62.32 39.98
CA ASN A 1 -17.87 60.91 40.44
C ASN A 1 -18.60 59.95 39.60
N GLU A 2 -19.71 60.33 38.91
CA GLU A 2 -20.52 59.42 38.03
C GLU A 2 -19.76 58.92 36.79
N ILE A 3 -18.88 59.77 36.23
CA ILE A 3 -18.12 59.40 35.01
C ILE A 3 -17.05 58.33 35.35
N LEU A 4 -16.44 58.35 36.52
CA LEU A 4 -15.46 57.34 36.93
C LEU A 4 -16.12 55.99 37.21
N VAL A 5 -17.31 55.95 37.77
CA VAL A 5 -18.06 54.69 37.99
C VAL A 5 -18.49 54.08 36.67
N ALA A 6 -18.97 54.86 35.69
CA ALA A 6 -19.37 54.40 34.38
C ALA A 6 -18.16 53.86 33.56
N VAL A 7 -16.95 54.40 33.79
CA VAL A 7 -15.72 53.92 33.15
C VAL A 7 -15.27 52.58 33.76
N ASP A 8 -15.38 52.40 35.06
CA ASP A 8 -15.00 51.15 35.72
C ASP A 8 -16.00 50.00 35.40
N GLU A 9 -17.28 50.26 35.35
CA GLU A 9 -18.25 49.26 34.91
C GLU A 9 -18.00 48.78 33.45
N ARG A 10 -17.63 49.71 32.56
CA ARG A 10 -17.28 49.36 31.17
C ARG A 10 -15.99 48.54 31.08
N LYS A 11 -14.97 48.84 31.89
CA LYS A 11 -13.73 48.06 31.97
C LYS A 11 -14.02 46.63 32.43
N ASP A 12 -14.77 46.48 33.53
CA ASP A 12 -15.14 45.16 34.03
C ASP A 12 -15.96 44.35 33.03
N PHE A 13 -16.88 44.98 32.32
CA PHE A 13 -17.62 44.31 31.24
C PHE A 13 -16.67 43.83 30.11
N ILE A 14 -15.75 44.69 29.65
CA ILE A 14 -14.77 44.34 28.61
C ILE A 14 -13.88 43.18 29.07
N ILE A 15 -13.36 43.22 30.28
CA ILE A 15 -12.50 42.17 30.83
C ILE A 15 -13.25 40.83 30.91
N ARG A 16 -14.47 40.81 31.40
CA ARG A 16 -15.31 39.60 31.47
C ARG A 16 -15.60 39.05 30.09
N THR A 17 -15.90 39.91 29.11
CA THR A 17 -16.16 39.49 27.74
C THR A 17 -14.91 38.88 27.08
N VAL A 18 -13.74 39.51 27.25
CA VAL A 18 -12.46 39.00 26.74
C VAL A 18 -12.10 37.67 27.41
N LEU A 19 -12.28 37.53 28.72
CA LEU A 19 -12.08 36.27 29.42
C LEU A 19 -13.03 35.17 28.94
N ALA A 20 -14.30 35.48 28.74
CA ALA A 20 -15.29 34.51 28.21
C ALA A 20 -14.90 34.02 26.80
N VAL A 21 -14.52 34.94 25.92
CA VAL A 21 -14.08 34.61 24.56
C VAL A 21 -12.79 33.76 24.59
N ALA A 22 -11.81 34.15 25.41
CA ALA A 22 -10.57 33.41 25.58
C ALA A 22 -10.82 31.97 26.08
N LEU A 23 -11.76 31.81 27.05
CA LEU A 23 -12.17 30.51 27.56
C LEU A 23 -12.80 29.64 26.45
N VAL A 24 -13.70 30.19 25.65
CA VAL A 24 -14.33 29.48 24.54
C VAL A 24 -13.28 29.02 23.53
N ILE A 25 -12.36 29.90 23.13
CA ILE A 25 -11.27 29.59 22.21
C ILE A 25 -10.39 28.46 22.76
N PHE A 26 -10.05 28.52 24.07
CA PHE A 26 -9.26 27.52 24.74
C PHE A 26 -9.93 26.14 24.72
N ILE A 27 -11.21 26.07 25.10
CA ILE A 27 -11.99 24.82 25.08
C ILE A 27 -12.05 24.26 23.67
N PHE A 28 -12.33 25.12 22.69
CA PHE A 28 -12.40 24.71 21.28
C PHE A 28 -11.04 24.20 20.75
N SER A 29 -9.95 24.84 21.12
CA SER A 29 -8.58 24.41 20.75
C SER A 29 -8.26 23.04 21.33
N VAL A 30 -8.59 22.80 22.60
CA VAL A 30 -8.40 21.48 23.25
C VAL A 30 -9.25 20.41 22.56
N PHE A 31 -10.49 20.76 22.24
CA PHE A 31 -11.40 19.87 21.51
C PHE A 31 -10.85 19.51 20.13
N LEU A 32 -10.47 20.49 19.31
CA LEU A 32 -9.86 20.27 18.00
C LEU A 32 -8.62 19.39 18.07
N ASN A 33 -7.72 19.70 19.02
CA ASN A 33 -6.49 18.94 19.18
C ASN A 33 -6.78 17.46 19.52
N LYS A 34 -7.69 17.20 20.46
CA LYS A 34 -7.98 15.85 20.95
C LYS A 34 -8.77 15.00 19.94
N TYR A 35 -9.78 15.60 19.31
CA TYR A 35 -10.74 14.86 18.48
C TYR A 35 -10.41 14.84 16.99
N ILE A 36 -9.61 15.78 16.50
CA ILE A 36 -9.30 15.93 15.08
C ILE A 36 -7.79 15.81 14.80
N LEU A 37 -6.96 16.66 15.40
CA LEU A 37 -5.53 16.71 15.04
C LEU A 37 -4.77 15.45 15.44
N LYS A 38 -4.96 14.95 16.66
CA LYS A 38 -4.30 13.72 17.13
C LYS A 38 -4.64 12.50 16.29
N PRO A 39 -5.91 12.20 15.95
CA PRO A 39 -6.26 11.11 15.06
C PRO A 39 -5.65 11.23 13.66
N ILE A 40 -5.68 12.43 13.07
CA ILE A 40 -5.07 12.64 11.74
C ILE A 40 -3.56 12.41 11.78
N SER A 41 -2.87 12.98 12.77
CA SER A 41 -1.42 12.76 12.95
C SER A 41 -1.07 11.27 13.13
N PHE A 42 -1.94 10.52 13.81
CA PHE A 42 -1.78 9.08 13.96
C PHE A 42 -1.92 8.34 12.62
N LEU A 43 -2.94 8.67 11.80
CA LEU A 43 -3.13 8.07 10.48
C LEU A 43 -1.94 8.34 9.55
N VAL A 44 -1.37 9.55 9.61
CA VAL A 44 -0.15 9.89 8.86
C VAL A 44 1.00 8.97 9.28
N LYS A 45 1.26 8.83 10.58
CA LYS A 45 2.30 7.92 11.08
C LYS A 45 2.06 6.46 10.71
N TYR A 46 0.80 6.03 10.72
CA TYR A 46 0.42 4.69 10.30
C TYR A 46 0.79 4.45 8.83
N THR A 47 0.42 5.36 7.92
CA THR A 47 0.76 5.24 6.50
C THR A 47 2.28 5.32 6.24
N GLU A 48 3.00 6.14 7.01
CA GLU A 48 4.46 6.20 6.94
C GLU A 48 5.13 4.91 7.41
N SER A 49 4.63 4.29 8.48
CA SER A 49 5.18 3.01 8.98
C SER A 49 5.04 1.88 7.97
N ILE A 50 3.94 1.86 7.23
CA ILE A 50 3.70 0.90 6.15
C ILE A 50 4.67 1.14 5.01
N LYS A 51 4.84 2.38 4.56
CA LYS A 51 5.78 2.75 3.50
C LYS A 51 7.22 2.38 3.86
N ALA A 52 7.60 2.52 5.12
CA ALA A 52 8.94 2.18 5.61
C ALA A 52 9.17 0.67 5.80
N LYS A 53 8.19 -0.22 5.47
CA LYS A 53 8.23 -1.67 5.80
C LYS A 53 8.64 -1.92 7.27
N SER A 54 8.21 -1.03 8.18
CA SER A 54 8.56 -1.12 9.60
C SER A 54 7.98 -2.39 10.22
N SER A 55 8.83 -3.16 10.88
CA SER A 55 8.43 -4.40 11.58
C SER A 55 7.59 -4.16 12.84
N GLN A 56 7.40 -2.90 13.25
CA GLN A 56 6.55 -2.57 14.39
C GLN A 56 5.15 -2.19 13.92
N PRO A 57 4.14 -3.04 14.13
CA PRO A 57 2.76 -2.71 13.79
C PRO A 57 2.30 -1.54 14.68
N VAL A 58 1.89 -0.45 14.05
CA VAL A 58 1.21 0.63 14.77
C VAL A 58 -0.15 0.10 15.18
N ASN A 59 -0.43 0.04 16.49
CA ASN A 59 -1.71 -0.47 17.01
C ASN A 59 -2.83 0.52 16.65
N ILE A 60 -3.74 0.08 15.79
CA ILE A 60 -4.89 0.85 15.29
C ILE A 60 -6.21 0.44 15.93
N ASP A 61 -6.23 -0.54 16.85
CA ASP A 61 -7.46 -1.12 17.41
C ASP A 61 -8.38 -0.08 18.04
N ASN A 62 -7.83 0.91 18.71
CA ASN A 62 -8.60 1.99 19.33
C ASN A 62 -9.35 2.88 18.32
N PHE A 63 -8.94 2.88 17.04
CA PHE A 63 -9.57 3.69 15.99
C PHE A 63 -10.69 2.94 15.29
N PHE A 64 -10.70 1.60 15.31
CA PHE A 64 -11.81 0.79 14.79
C PHE A 64 -13.07 0.89 15.64
N ILE A 65 -12.96 1.27 16.91
CA ILE A 65 -14.10 1.44 17.82
C ILE A 65 -14.89 2.73 17.50
N ARG A 66 -14.28 3.68 16.78
CA ARG A 66 -14.92 4.95 16.42
C ARG A 66 -15.99 4.75 15.35
N LYS A 67 -17.17 5.31 15.59
CA LYS A 67 -18.30 5.27 14.65
C LYS A 67 -18.47 6.55 13.81
N ASP A 68 -17.52 7.49 13.93
CA ASP A 68 -17.52 8.77 13.22
C ASP A 68 -16.75 8.68 11.88
N GLU A 69 -16.65 9.80 11.17
CA GLU A 69 -15.98 9.92 9.87
C GLU A 69 -14.49 9.55 9.96
N VAL A 70 -13.85 9.81 11.09
CA VAL A 70 -12.44 9.45 11.32
C VAL A 70 -12.30 7.92 11.45
N GLY A 71 -13.25 7.25 12.10
CA GLY A 71 -13.30 5.79 12.18
C GLY A 71 -13.47 5.16 10.78
N LYS A 72 -14.39 5.66 9.98
CA LYS A 72 -14.61 5.20 8.58
C LYS A 72 -13.36 5.41 7.73
N LEU A 73 -12.72 6.58 7.85
CA LEU A 73 -11.48 6.88 7.14
C LEU A 73 -10.36 5.91 7.54
N THR A 74 -10.22 5.62 8.83
CA THR A 74 -9.24 4.67 9.35
C THR A 74 -9.45 3.28 8.75
N GLN A 75 -10.69 2.81 8.73
CA GLN A 75 -11.03 1.51 8.15
C GLN A 75 -10.69 1.47 6.66
N SER A 76 -11.09 2.48 5.89
CA SER A 76 -10.80 2.54 4.45
C SER A 76 -9.30 2.56 4.15
N ILE A 77 -8.51 3.31 4.92
CA ILE A 77 -7.04 3.33 4.79
C ILE A 77 -6.45 1.97 5.14
N HIS A 78 -6.94 1.32 6.18
CA HIS A 78 -6.48 0.00 6.58
C HIS A 78 -6.77 -1.06 5.50
N GLU A 79 -7.99 -1.10 5.00
CA GLU A 79 -8.40 -2.02 3.91
C GLU A 79 -7.55 -1.81 2.65
N MET A 80 -7.36 -0.55 2.23
CA MET A 80 -6.50 -0.21 1.10
C MET A 80 -5.05 -0.66 1.32
N THR A 81 -4.53 -0.49 2.54
CA THR A 81 -3.18 -0.93 2.91
C THR A 81 -3.03 -2.43 2.83
N LEU A 82 -4.00 -3.19 3.37
CA LEU A 82 -3.99 -4.65 3.29
C LEU A 82 -4.05 -5.13 1.83
N ASP A 83 -4.84 -4.48 0.98
CA ASP A 83 -4.91 -4.82 -0.44
C ASP A 83 -3.58 -4.56 -1.15
N LEU A 84 -2.96 -3.40 -0.89
CA LEU A 84 -1.62 -3.08 -1.41
C LEU A 84 -0.56 -4.08 -0.96
N GLN A 85 -0.54 -4.45 0.33
CA GLN A 85 0.39 -5.46 0.83
C GLN A 85 0.19 -6.82 0.16
N LYS A 86 -1.06 -7.26 0.01
CA LYS A 86 -1.38 -8.51 -0.70
C LYS A 86 -0.88 -8.47 -2.14
N ARG A 87 -1.08 -7.37 -2.85
CA ARG A 87 -0.60 -7.20 -4.24
C ARG A 87 0.94 -7.21 -4.30
N THR A 88 1.60 -6.51 -3.40
CA THR A 88 3.07 -6.49 -3.34
C THR A 88 3.63 -7.87 -3.05
N ASN A 89 3.11 -8.58 -2.05
CA ASN A 89 3.55 -9.92 -1.72
C ASN A 89 3.33 -10.90 -2.88
N ARG A 90 2.19 -10.82 -3.57
CA ARG A 90 1.94 -11.63 -4.77
C ARG A 90 2.96 -11.32 -5.87
N ALA A 91 3.25 -10.04 -6.13
CA ALA A 91 4.23 -9.66 -7.13
C ALA A 91 5.65 -10.13 -6.77
N GLU A 92 6.04 -10.08 -5.49
CA GLU A 92 7.33 -10.59 -5.01
C GLU A 92 7.44 -12.11 -5.17
N THR A 93 6.41 -12.87 -4.73
CA THR A 93 6.36 -14.33 -4.89
C THR A 93 6.43 -14.69 -6.36
N PHE A 94 5.60 -14.06 -7.17
CA PHE A 94 5.54 -14.24 -8.60
C PHE A 94 6.90 -14.01 -9.30
N SER A 95 7.59 -12.91 -8.97
CA SER A 95 8.91 -12.62 -9.54
C SER A 95 9.95 -13.67 -9.16
N THR A 96 9.86 -14.20 -7.93
CA THR A 96 10.76 -15.23 -7.42
C THR A 96 10.52 -16.55 -8.14
N ASP A 97 9.26 -16.97 -8.28
CA ASP A 97 8.88 -18.21 -8.95
C ASP A 97 9.27 -18.17 -10.44
N LEU A 98 8.96 -17.07 -11.13
CA LEU A 98 9.36 -16.86 -12.51
C LEU A 98 10.89 -16.93 -12.69
N ALA A 99 11.66 -16.30 -11.80
CA ALA A 99 13.11 -16.35 -11.86
C ALA A 99 13.65 -17.77 -11.68
N HIS A 100 13.03 -18.58 -10.80
CA HIS A 100 13.40 -19.99 -10.63
C HIS A 100 13.01 -20.85 -11.84
N GLU A 101 11.81 -20.65 -12.36
CA GLU A 101 11.33 -21.43 -13.51
C GLU A 101 12.04 -21.10 -14.84
N ILE A 102 12.56 -19.88 -15.01
CA ILE A 102 13.41 -19.51 -16.16
C ILE A 102 14.85 -19.99 -15.96
N ARG A 103 15.37 -19.98 -14.73
CA ARG A 103 16.76 -20.40 -14.46
C ARG A 103 17.01 -21.85 -14.86
N ASN A 104 16.02 -22.72 -14.65
CA ASN A 104 16.17 -24.14 -14.96
C ASN A 104 16.39 -24.41 -16.45
N PRO A 105 15.54 -23.97 -17.39
CA PRO A 105 15.80 -24.16 -18.82
C PRO A 105 17.05 -23.40 -19.29
N LEU A 106 17.37 -22.22 -18.73
CA LEU A 106 18.62 -21.53 -19.07
C LEU A 106 19.86 -22.34 -18.67
N ALA A 107 19.85 -23.03 -17.54
CA ALA A 107 20.95 -23.90 -17.14
C ALA A 107 21.09 -25.11 -18.08
N SER A 108 19.96 -25.69 -18.49
CA SER A 108 19.93 -26.79 -19.47
C SER A 108 20.43 -26.33 -20.83
N LEU A 109 19.96 -25.18 -21.34
CA LEU A 109 20.44 -24.56 -22.59
C LEU A 109 21.95 -24.34 -22.57
N LYS A 110 22.46 -23.80 -21.47
CA LYS A 110 23.91 -23.58 -21.31
C LYS A 110 24.67 -24.89 -21.36
N GLY A 111 24.21 -25.91 -20.61
CA GLY A 111 24.85 -27.25 -20.63
C GLY A 111 24.82 -27.90 -22.01
N ALA A 112 23.66 -27.84 -22.70
CA ALA A 112 23.54 -28.40 -24.06
C ALA A 112 24.45 -27.65 -25.05
N SER A 113 24.54 -26.32 -24.97
CA SER A 113 25.43 -25.51 -25.80
C SER A 113 26.92 -25.84 -25.58
N GLU A 114 27.36 -25.99 -24.32
CA GLU A 114 28.75 -26.35 -23.99
C GLU A 114 29.13 -27.76 -24.49
N LEU A 115 28.17 -28.67 -24.49
CA LEU A 115 28.38 -30.04 -25.02
C LEU A 115 28.36 -30.07 -26.53
N LEU A 116 27.58 -29.21 -27.18
CA LEU A 116 27.48 -29.17 -28.65
C LEU A 116 28.81 -28.87 -29.32
N ASP A 117 29.64 -28.02 -28.72
CA ASP A 117 30.95 -27.68 -29.21
C ASP A 117 31.96 -28.86 -29.13
N LYS A 118 31.74 -29.80 -28.21
CA LYS A 118 32.63 -30.94 -27.95
C LYS A 118 32.16 -32.24 -28.63
N THR A 119 30.90 -32.25 -29.10
CA THR A 119 30.27 -33.47 -29.63
C THR A 119 30.52 -33.62 -31.13
N ILE A 120 31.16 -34.74 -31.50
CA ILE A 120 31.52 -35.07 -32.90
C ILE A 120 30.43 -35.88 -33.56
N GLU A 121 29.72 -36.74 -32.82
CA GLU A 121 28.68 -37.61 -33.38
C GLU A 121 27.42 -36.83 -33.76
N GLN A 122 26.96 -36.97 -35.02
CA GLN A 122 25.80 -36.29 -35.57
C GLN A 122 24.51 -36.58 -34.77
N LYS A 123 24.32 -37.84 -34.37
CA LYS A 123 23.14 -38.26 -33.60
C LYS A 123 23.04 -37.61 -32.24
N ASP A 124 24.16 -37.37 -31.56
CA ASP A 124 24.15 -36.71 -30.25
C ASP A 124 24.03 -35.20 -30.38
N ARG A 125 24.54 -34.61 -31.48
CA ARG A 125 24.28 -33.18 -31.79
C ARG A 125 22.78 -32.92 -32.00
N GLU A 126 22.08 -33.82 -32.73
CA GLU A 126 20.62 -33.68 -32.94
C GLU A 126 19.84 -33.75 -31.64
N LYS A 127 20.24 -34.61 -30.70
CA LYS A 127 19.60 -34.65 -29.36
C LYS A 127 19.82 -33.34 -28.58
N LEU A 128 21.04 -32.79 -28.63
CA LEU A 128 21.35 -31.54 -27.94
C LEU A 128 20.57 -30.36 -28.55
N LEU A 129 20.43 -30.31 -29.88
CA LEU A 129 19.60 -29.30 -30.55
C LEU A 129 18.12 -29.42 -30.15
N ASN A 130 17.58 -30.63 -30.07
CA ASN A 130 16.21 -30.85 -29.62
C ASN A 130 16.00 -30.40 -28.13
N ILE A 131 16.99 -30.56 -27.27
CA ILE A 131 16.92 -30.05 -25.90
C ILE A 131 16.87 -28.52 -25.92
N ILE A 132 17.70 -27.89 -26.74
CA ILE A 132 17.74 -26.42 -26.86
C ILE A 132 16.39 -25.90 -27.35
N ASP A 133 15.83 -26.46 -28.42
CA ASP A 133 14.53 -26.05 -29.00
C ASP A 133 13.42 -26.21 -27.96
N HIS A 134 13.34 -27.35 -27.28
CA HIS A 134 12.36 -27.62 -26.26
C HIS A 134 12.42 -26.61 -25.09
N ASP A 135 13.63 -26.28 -24.63
CA ASP A 135 13.82 -25.35 -23.52
C ASP A 135 13.51 -23.89 -23.93
N VAL A 136 13.80 -23.51 -25.19
CA VAL A 136 13.38 -22.21 -25.74
C VAL A 136 11.85 -22.10 -25.76
N GLU A 137 11.16 -23.11 -26.35
CA GLU A 137 9.68 -23.15 -26.36
C GLU A 137 9.08 -23.11 -24.95
N ARG A 138 9.74 -23.73 -23.99
CA ARG A 138 9.32 -23.70 -22.59
C ARG A 138 9.42 -22.29 -22.01
N ILE A 139 10.51 -21.55 -22.28
CA ILE A 139 10.66 -20.16 -21.84
C ILE A 139 9.60 -19.27 -22.49
N GLU A 140 9.34 -19.43 -23.79
CA GLU A 140 8.31 -18.66 -24.49
C GLU A 140 6.92 -18.88 -23.90
N ARG A 141 6.56 -20.13 -23.59
CA ARG A 141 5.30 -20.46 -22.91
C ARG A 141 5.22 -19.81 -21.53
N LEU A 142 6.27 -19.91 -20.71
CA LEU A 142 6.32 -19.27 -19.41
C LEU A 142 6.05 -17.77 -19.52
N ILE A 143 6.74 -17.07 -20.41
CA ILE A 143 6.56 -15.62 -20.62
C ILE A 143 5.12 -15.29 -21.04
N THR A 144 4.55 -16.09 -21.93
CA THR A 144 3.18 -15.89 -22.43
C THR A 144 2.15 -16.09 -21.33
N ASP A 145 2.24 -17.20 -20.59
CA ASP A 145 1.32 -17.54 -19.49
C ASP A 145 1.38 -16.49 -18.39
N TYR A 146 2.59 -16.04 -18.04
CA TYR A 146 2.78 -15.00 -17.05
C TYR A 146 2.24 -13.63 -17.50
N THR A 147 2.42 -13.30 -18.78
CA THR A 147 1.87 -12.04 -19.32
C THR A 147 0.33 -12.06 -19.34
N GLN A 148 -0.27 -13.21 -19.66
CA GLN A 148 -1.72 -13.36 -19.63
C GLN A 148 -2.27 -13.25 -18.22
N MET A 149 -1.66 -13.92 -17.26
CA MET A 149 -2.06 -13.85 -15.85
C MET A 149 -2.04 -12.40 -15.30
N LEU A 150 -1.01 -11.60 -15.66
CA LEU A 150 -0.94 -10.18 -15.29
C LEU A 150 -2.07 -9.35 -15.91
N LYS A 151 -2.46 -9.63 -17.16
CA LYS A 151 -3.59 -8.97 -17.82
C LYS A 151 -4.92 -9.32 -17.15
N ASP A 152 -5.11 -10.58 -16.81
CA ASP A 152 -6.33 -11.06 -16.15
C ASP A 152 -6.48 -10.44 -14.75
N GLU A 153 -5.41 -10.34 -13.97
CA GLU A 153 -5.43 -9.67 -12.66
C GLU A 153 -5.74 -8.16 -12.78
N ALA A 154 -5.20 -7.49 -13.79
CA ALA A 154 -5.48 -6.08 -14.07
C ALA A 154 -6.95 -5.88 -14.48
N SER A 155 -7.56 -6.79 -15.26
CA SER A 155 -8.96 -6.72 -15.66
C SER A 155 -9.92 -6.92 -14.49
N LEU A 156 -9.66 -7.92 -13.63
CA LEU A 156 -10.43 -8.19 -12.42
C LEU A 156 -10.38 -7.01 -11.42
N SER A 157 -9.26 -6.31 -11.35
CA SER A 157 -9.13 -5.11 -10.52
C SER A 157 -10.01 -3.96 -11.02
N ARG A 158 -10.20 -3.81 -12.34
CA ARG A 158 -11.08 -2.80 -12.94
C ARG A 158 -12.57 -3.12 -12.74
N GLU A 159 -12.98 -4.37 -12.88
CA GLU A 159 -14.38 -4.77 -12.67
C GLU A 159 -14.86 -4.55 -11.23
N LYS A 160 -14.02 -4.75 -10.24
CA LYS A 160 -14.35 -4.44 -8.83
C LYS A 160 -14.58 -2.96 -8.58
N MET A 161 -13.90 -2.06 -9.30
CA MET A 161 -14.11 -0.61 -9.19
C MET A 161 -15.43 -0.16 -9.85
N LEU A 162 -15.88 -0.82 -10.90
CA LEU A 162 -17.15 -0.47 -11.60
C LEU A 162 -18.40 -0.87 -10.81
N LYS A 163 -18.34 -1.87 -9.94
CA LYS A 163 -19.48 -2.31 -9.11
C LYS A 163 -19.76 -1.42 -7.90
N VAL A 164 -18.88 -0.53 -7.51
CA VAL A 164 -19.07 0.38 -6.37
C VAL A 164 -19.80 1.67 -6.77
N ASP A 165 -19.83 2.02 -8.05
CA ASP A 165 -20.45 3.26 -8.56
C ASP A 165 -21.94 3.10 -8.94
N LEU A 166 -22.58 1.97 -8.69
CA LEU A 166 -23.96 1.67 -9.12
C LEU A 166 -24.96 1.46 -7.98
N ASN A 167 -24.66 1.85 -6.74
CA ASN A 167 -25.57 1.89 -5.60
C ASN A 167 -25.31 3.14 -4.76
#